data_9d359f9f201a216485d4d43b43af6ccc
#
_entry.id   9d359f9f201a216485d4d43b43af6ccc
#
_cell.length_a   1.000
_cell.length_b   1.000
_cell.length_c   1.000
_cell.angle_alpha   90.00
_cell.angle_beta   90.00
_cell.angle_gamma   90.00
#
_symmetry.space_group_name_H-M   'P 1'
#
loop_
_entity.id
_entity.type
_entity.pdbx_description
1 polymer ?
#
loop_
_entity_poly.entity_id
_entity_poly.type
_entity_poly.pdbx_seq_one_letter_code
_entity_poly.pdbx_strand_id
1 'polypeptide(L)'
;MLQLAERMRGLSDLPARAALRVTNANPFKTMLEAKYRRALANNVGSLPRLAAADAGIVDALNRDGVCVTSLAALQLPGASEMLDAGRELAEEFGPTARQNVRDGTDFNYVPSAGIMTRPELFTWGLGDRLLDIAEAYLGLPIAYDGVNIVYTVADNREVATRQWHRDWEDRRMLKVAVYCNDVTEDGGPFELIKRHDRTRKLEDAFQYAPATHEELCRRLGTDYQSAIETCTGPAGTVIFADTASFFHRGRPASHHDRMAMFFSYFARRPRHPFFCERSGLARREIAVLAEGLHARQRAAALWRSKLPAVVRLIPPARL
;
A
#
# COMPACT_ATOMS: atom_id res chain seq x y z
N MET A 1 10.60 -25.69 15.75
CA MET A 1 11.24 -24.52 15.13
C MET A 1 10.27 -23.41 14.80
N LEU A 2 9.13 -23.68 14.18
CA LEU A 2 8.07 -22.69 13.86
C LEU A 2 7.56 -21.92 15.09
N GLN A 3 7.22 -22.58 16.19
CA GLN A 3 6.74 -21.93 17.43
C GLN A 3 7.79 -21.00 18.09
N LEU A 4 9.08 -21.32 17.97
CA LEU A 4 10.15 -20.47 18.48
C LEU A 4 10.30 -19.21 17.61
N ALA A 5 10.20 -19.36 16.29
CA ALA A 5 10.24 -18.25 15.34
C ALA A 5 9.02 -17.30 15.51
N GLU A 6 7.83 -17.84 15.79
CA GLU A 6 6.63 -17.02 16.09
C GLU A 6 6.76 -16.28 17.43
N ARG A 7 7.29 -16.93 18.47
CA ARG A 7 7.56 -16.26 19.76
C ARG A 7 8.62 -15.17 19.64
N MET A 8 9.68 -15.39 18.86
CA MET A 8 10.70 -14.38 18.61
C MET A 8 10.15 -13.19 17.79
N ARG A 9 9.29 -13.46 16.78
CA ARG A 9 8.58 -12.41 16.04
C ARG A 9 7.68 -11.57 16.97
N GLY A 10 6.94 -12.20 17.88
CA GLY A 10 6.12 -11.50 18.87
C GLY A 10 6.92 -10.55 19.76
N LEU A 11 8.16 -10.90 20.09
CA LEU A 11 9.06 -10.06 20.90
C LEU A 11 9.62 -8.86 20.10
N SER A 12 9.94 -9.04 18.82
CA SER A 12 10.44 -7.95 17.96
C SER A 12 9.40 -6.84 17.72
N ASP A 13 8.12 -7.18 17.76
CA ASP A 13 7.02 -6.23 17.53
C ASP A 13 6.57 -5.48 18.81
N LEU A 14 7.06 -5.87 19.99
CA LEU A 14 6.68 -5.24 21.25
C LEU A 14 6.89 -3.71 21.27
N PRO A 15 8.01 -3.15 20.78
CA PRO A 15 8.19 -1.71 20.76
C PRO A 15 7.16 -0.99 19.88
N ALA A 16 6.84 -1.55 18.71
CA ALA A 16 5.84 -0.99 17.81
C ALA A 16 4.43 -1.08 18.40
N ARG A 17 4.09 -2.19 19.05
CA ARG A 17 2.80 -2.36 19.76
C ARG A 17 2.67 -1.40 20.95
N ALA A 18 3.74 -1.19 21.71
CA ALA A 18 3.76 -0.19 22.79
C ALA A 18 3.56 1.23 22.24
N ALA A 19 4.29 1.59 21.17
CA ALA A 19 4.14 2.87 20.49
C ALA A 19 2.71 3.07 19.96
N LEU A 20 2.11 2.03 19.37
CA LEU A 20 0.74 2.04 18.89
C LEU A 20 -0.26 2.36 20.02
N ARG A 21 -0.11 1.72 21.19
CA ARG A 21 -0.94 1.99 22.36
C ARG A 21 -0.80 3.43 22.82
N VAL A 22 0.43 3.93 22.96
CA VAL A 22 0.70 5.30 23.41
C VAL A 22 0.13 6.34 22.43
N THR A 23 0.39 6.17 21.13
CA THR A 23 -0.06 7.13 20.11
C THR A 23 -1.58 7.13 19.90
N ASN A 24 -2.28 6.06 20.27
CA ASN A 24 -3.73 5.97 20.20
C ASN A 24 -4.42 6.26 21.55
N ALA A 25 -3.70 6.43 22.64
CA ALA A 25 -4.25 6.84 23.92
C ALA A 25 -4.40 8.39 24.01
N ASN A 26 -5.45 8.85 24.72
CA ASN A 26 -5.58 10.26 25.07
C ASN A 26 -4.58 10.60 26.20
N PRO A 27 -3.97 11.83 26.20
CA PRO A 27 -4.21 12.96 25.29
C PRO A 27 -3.39 12.93 23.98
N PHE A 28 -2.45 11.99 23.82
CA PHE A 28 -1.55 11.96 22.65
C PHE A 28 -2.30 11.89 21.33
N LYS A 29 -3.32 11.04 21.25
CA LYS A 29 -4.19 10.91 20.08
C LYS A 29 -4.75 12.27 19.65
N THR A 30 -5.39 12.99 20.58
CA THR A 30 -6.01 14.29 20.29
C THR A 30 -4.96 15.32 19.82
N MET A 31 -3.80 15.34 20.46
CA MET A 31 -2.69 16.21 20.06
C MET A 31 -2.18 15.89 18.65
N LEU A 32 -1.97 14.61 18.33
CA LEU A 32 -1.49 14.17 17.02
C LEU A 32 -2.52 14.48 15.92
N GLU A 33 -3.81 14.30 16.19
CA GLU A 33 -4.88 14.65 15.26
C GLU A 33 -4.98 16.17 15.02
N ALA A 34 -4.87 16.97 16.06
CA ALA A 34 -4.86 18.43 15.94
C ALA A 34 -3.65 18.91 15.11
N LYS A 35 -2.47 18.30 15.33
CA LYS A 35 -1.26 18.59 14.57
C LYS A 35 -1.40 18.20 13.09
N TYR A 36 -2.00 17.06 12.81
CA TYR A 36 -2.26 16.60 11.46
C TYR A 36 -3.22 17.56 10.72
N ARG A 37 -4.36 17.93 11.35
CA ARG A 37 -5.32 18.87 10.75
C ARG A 37 -4.69 20.23 10.48
N ARG A 38 -3.86 20.72 11.39
CA ARG A 38 -3.11 21.98 11.19
C ARG A 38 -2.13 21.86 10.01
N ALA A 39 -1.44 20.71 9.88
CA ALA A 39 -0.52 20.50 8.77
C ALA A 39 -1.26 20.49 7.43
N LEU A 40 -2.43 19.83 7.34
CA LEU A 40 -3.28 19.87 6.15
C LEU A 40 -3.68 21.30 5.80
N ALA A 41 -4.22 22.05 6.78
CA ALA A 41 -4.65 23.44 6.55
C ALA A 41 -3.51 24.33 6.05
N ASN A 42 -2.31 24.17 6.61
CA ASN A 42 -1.13 24.95 6.21
C ASN A 42 -0.59 24.55 4.83
N ASN A 43 -0.86 23.34 4.36
CA ASN A 43 -0.32 22.83 3.09
C ASN A 43 -1.22 23.10 1.89
N VAL A 44 -2.47 23.52 2.08
CA VAL A 44 -3.45 23.73 0.99
C VAL A 44 -2.88 24.61 -0.13
N GLY A 45 -2.22 25.71 0.22
CA GLY A 45 -1.63 26.66 -0.75
C GLY A 45 -0.38 26.13 -1.47
N SER A 46 0.17 25.00 -1.02
CA SER A 46 1.39 24.39 -1.56
C SER A 46 1.10 23.11 -2.37
N LEU A 47 -0.17 22.72 -2.50
CA LEU A 47 -0.53 21.54 -3.27
C LEU A 47 -0.21 21.72 -4.76
N PRO A 48 0.24 20.66 -5.44
CA PRO A 48 0.55 20.72 -6.86
C PRO A 48 -0.70 21.03 -7.70
N ARG A 49 -0.50 21.76 -8.78
CA ARG A 49 -1.53 21.98 -9.80
C ARG A 49 -1.54 20.78 -10.73
N LEU A 50 -2.64 20.07 -10.77
CA LEU A 50 -2.79 18.88 -11.60
C LEU A 50 -3.31 19.21 -13.00
N ALA A 51 -2.88 18.45 -14.00
CA ALA A 51 -3.57 18.39 -15.28
C ALA A 51 -4.98 17.77 -15.09
N ALA A 52 -5.91 18.05 -16.01
CA ALA A 52 -7.29 17.59 -15.90
C ALA A 52 -7.43 16.08 -15.72
N ALA A 53 -6.62 15.27 -16.41
CA ALA A 53 -6.64 13.83 -16.28
C ALA A 53 -6.23 13.37 -14.86
N ASP A 54 -5.21 13.99 -14.27
CA ASP A 54 -4.72 13.66 -12.93
C ASP A 54 -5.67 14.17 -11.84
N ALA A 55 -6.29 15.33 -12.04
CA ALA A 55 -7.36 15.83 -11.19
C ALA A 55 -8.55 14.86 -11.18
N GLY A 56 -8.93 14.28 -12.33
CA GLY A 56 -9.94 13.24 -12.43
C GLY A 56 -9.62 11.97 -11.61
N ILE A 57 -8.34 11.57 -11.52
CA ILE A 57 -7.92 10.46 -10.66
C ILE A 57 -8.16 10.83 -9.18
N VAL A 58 -7.75 12.02 -8.77
CA VAL A 58 -7.93 12.49 -7.38
C VAL A 58 -9.41 12.63 -7.03
N ASP A 59 -10.24 13.10 -7.95
CA ASP A 59 -11.70 13.21 -7.77
C ASP A 59 -12.34 11.84 -7.61
N ALA A 60 -11.95 10.85 -8.43
CA ALA A 60 -12.41 9.48 -8.30
C ALA A 60 -11.99 8.85 -6.94
N LEU A 61 -10.75 9.05 -6.52
CA LEU A 61 -10.27 8.61 -5.21
C LEU A 61 -11.06 9.25 -4.06
N ASN A 62 -11.38 10.54 -4.14
CA ASN A 62 -12.17 11.23 -3.11
C ASN A 62 -13.62 10.75 -3.05
N ARG A 63 -14.21 10.41 -4.19
CA ARG A 63 -15.60 9.97 -4.32
C ARG A 63 -15.77 8.48 -4.02
N ASP A 64 -14.96 7.64 -4.65
CA ASP A 64 -15.13 6.19 -4.73
C ASP A 64 -14.02 5.40 -4.01
N GLY A 65 -12.91 6.05 -3.66
CA GLY A 65 -11.72 5.40 -3.08
C GLY A 65 -10.85 4.66 -4.08
N VAL A 66 -11.25 4.59 -5.35
CA VAL A 66 -10.55 3.85 -6.39
C VAL A 66 -10.67 4.55 -7.75
N CYS A 67 -9.60 4.45 -8.56
CA CYS A 67 -9.60 4.85 -9.95
C CYS A 67 -8.81 3.80 -10.76
N VAL A 68 -9.44 3.22 -11.77
CA VAL A 68 -8.82 2.24 -12.67
C VAL A 68 -8.48 2.93 -13.98
N THR A 69 -7.24 2.74 -14.44
CA THR A 69 -6.70 3.28 -15.69
C THR A 69 -5.66 2.33 -16.27
N SER A 70 -4.78 2.80 -17.14
CA SER A 70 -3.68 1.99 -17.70
C SER A 70 -2.39 2.80 -17.82
N LEU A 71 -1.25 2.10 -17.90
CA LEU A 71 0.04 2.73 -18.19
C LEU A 71 0.00 3.50 -19.52
N ALA A 72 -0.71 2.96 -20.53
CA ALA A 72 -0.89 3.61 -21.81
C ALA A 72 -1.66 4.95 -21.70
N ALA A 73 -2.72 5.00 -20.88
CA ALA A 73 -3.48 6.23 -20.64
C ALA A 73 -2.69 7.25 -19.81
N LEU A 74 -1.90 6.77 -18.84
CA LEU A 74 -1.08 7.64 -18.00
C LEU A 74 0.11 8.22 -18.75
N GLN A 75 0.68 7.52 -19.73
CA GLN A 75 1.86 7.95 -20.50
C GLN A 75 3.02 8.43 -19.61
N LEU A 76 3.29 7.69 -18.54
CA LEU A 76 4.39 8.01 -17.64
C LEU A 76 5.73 7.53 -18.21
N PRO A 77 6.79 8.33 -18.10
CA PRO A 77 8.13 7.92 -18.54
C PRO A 77 8.58 6.64 -17.83
N GLY A 78 9.31 5.75 -18.55
CA GLY A 78 9.85 4.50 -18.01
C GLY A 78 8.80 3.45 -17.65
N ALA A 79 7.54 3.61 -18.10
CA ALA A 79 6.44 2.70 -17.74
C ALA A 79 6.61 1.31 -18.38
N SER A 80 7.14 1.22 -19.60
CA SER A 80 7.39 -0.06 -20.28
C SER A 80 8.52 -0.81 -19.58
N GLU A 81 9.64 -0.16 -19.36
CA GLU A 81 10.82 -0.73 -18.71
C GLU A 81 10.49 -1.22 -17.28
N MET A 82 9.72 -0.42 -16.53
CA MET A 82 9.25 -0.80 -15.19
C MET A 82 8.31 -2.02 -15.26
N LEU A 83 7.38 -2.07 -16.21
CA LEU A 83 6.46 -3.19 -16.37
C LEU A 83 7.19 -4.48 -16.74
N ASP A 84 8.12 -4.41 -17.67
CA ASP A 84 8.90 -5.56 -18.13
C ASP A 84 9.80 -6.09 -17.02
N ALA A 85 10.51 -5.21 -16.29
CA ALA A 85 11.32 -5.59 -15.14
C ALA A 85 10.48 -6.24 -14.02
N GLY A 86 9.29 -5.71 -13.75
CA GLY A 86 8.38 -6.26 -12.75
C GLY A 86 7.84 -7.63 -13.14
N ARG A 87 7.51 -7.81 -14.43
CA ARG A 87 7.05 -9.08 -14.99
C ARG A 87 8.14 -10.14 -14.91
N GLU A 88 9.35 -9.84 -15.39
CA GLU A 88 10.49 -10.76 -15.35
C GLU A 88 10.75 -11.26 -13.92
N LEU A 89 10.86 -10.36 -12.94
CA LEU A 89 11.08 -10.75 -11.54
C LEU A 89 9.94 -11.59 -10.98
N ALA A 90 8.69 -11.29 -11.33
CA ALA A 90 7.54 -12.06 -10.88
C ALA A 90 7.52 -13.47 -11.50
N GLU A 91 7.84 -13.59 -12.79
CA GLU A 91 7.92 -14.87 -13.50
C GLU A 91 9.06 -15.74 -12.94
N GLU A 92 10.25 -15.16 -12.73
CA GLU A 92 11.38 -15.85 -12.08
C GLU A 92 11.03 -16.36 -10.68
N PHE A 93 10.22 -15.62 -9.94
CA PHE A 93 9.77 -15.99 -8.60
C PHE A 93 8.61 -17.00 -8.59
N GLY A 94 7.89 -17.17 -9.68
CA GLY A 94 6.69 -18.00 -9.78
C GLY A 94 6.84 -19.43 -9.26
N PRO A 95 7.90 -20.20 -9.64
CA PRO A 95 8.15 -21.54 -9.08
C PRO A 95 8.27 -21.56 -7.56
N THR A 96 9.00 -20.58 -7.00
CA THR A 96 9.17 -20.40 -5.55
C THR A 96 7.83 -20.06 -4.88
N ALA A 97 7.03 -19.17 -5.47
CA ALA A 97 5.71 -18.81 -4.95
C ALA A 97 4.78 -20.02 -4.87
N ARG A 98 4.75 -20.85 -5.91
CA ARG A 98 3.95 -22.09 -5.90
C ARG A 98 4.45 -23.10 -4.87
N GLN A 99 5.76 -23.21 -4.64
CA GLN A 99 6.30 -24.04 -3.58
C GLN A 99 5.92 -23.51 -2.21
N ASN A 100 6.07 -22.21 -1.96
CA ASN A 100 5.68 -21.55 -0.71
C ASN A 100 4.22 -21.83 -0.33
N VAL A 101 3.31 -21.79 -1.32
CA VAL A 101 1.89 -22.11 -1.10
C VAL A 101 1.70 -23.56 -0.65
N ARG A 102 2.42 -24.51 -1.27
CA ARG A 102 2.40 -25.92 -0.83
C ARG A 102 2.92 -26.09 0.60
N ASP A 103 3.89 -25.26 1.00
CA ASP A 103 4.48 -25.23 2.33
C ASP A 103 3.65 -24.43 3.35
N GLY A 104 2.45 -23.94 2.95
CA GLY A 104 1.50 -23.25 3.83
C GLY A 104 1.75 -21.74 3.97
N THR A 105 2.54 -21.13 3.10
CA THR A 105 2.77 -19.68 3.12
C THR A 105 1.59 -18.96 2.45
N ASP A 106 1.07 -17.93 3.12
CA ASP A 106 -0.07 -17.14 2.62
C ASP A 106 0.32 -15.93 1.78
N PHE A 107 1.58 -15.46 1.94
CA PHE A 107 2.10 -14.28 1.24
C PHE A 107 3.30 -14.64 0.39
N ASN A 108 3.28 -14.23 -0.87
CA ASN A 108 4.37 -14.43 -1.81
C ASN A 108 4.82 -13.09 -2.39
N TYR A 109 5.84 -12.50 -1.76
CA TYR A 109 6.50 -11.29 -2.23
C TYR A 109 7.81 -11.67 -2.90
N VAL A 110 8.08 -11.06 -4.07
CA VAL A 110 9.40 -11.11 -4.67
C VAL A 110 10.40 -10.51 -3.69
N PRO A 111 11.52 -11.17 -3.41
CA PRO A 111 12.53 -10.67 -2.49
C PRO A 111 13.07 -9.29 -2.89
N SER A 112 13.31 -8.41 -1.91
CA SER A 112 13.84 -7.05 -2.15
C SER A 112 15.17 -7.01 -2.89
N ALA A 113 15.97 -8.07 -2.82
CA ALA A 113 17.19 -8.22 -3.60
C ALA A 113 16.94 -8.14 -5.11
N GLY A 114 15.80 -8.63 -5.62
CA GLY A 114 15.40 -8.47 -7.01
C GLY A 114 15.16 -7.00 -7.37
N ILE A 115 14.55 -6.22 -6.48
CA ILE A 115 14.33 -4.78 -6.70
C ILE A 115 15.67 -4.03 -6.75
N MET A 116 16.66 -4.46 -5.97
CA MET A 116 18.01 -3.85 -5.99
C MET A 116 18.73 -4.06 -7.33
N THR A 117 18.41 -5.11 -8.07
CA THR A 117 18.97 -5.35 -9.41
C THR A 117 18.20 -4.64 -10.54
N ARG A 118 17.03 -4.07 -10.20
CA ARG A 118 16.11 -3.37 -11.13
C ARG A 118 15.67 -2.03 -10.50
N PRO A 119 16.57 -1.06 -10.34
CA PRO A 119 16.29 0.21 -9.64
C PRO A 119 15.15 1.01 -10.26
N GLU A 120 14.86 0.82 -11.54
CA GLU A 120 13.74 1.42 -12.27
C GLU A 120 12.39 1.10 -11.61
N LEU A 121 12.23 -0.08 -11.01
CA LEU A 121 11.03 -0.45 -10.24
C LEU A 121 10.78 0.48 -9.06
N PHE A 122 11.83 0.83 -8.35
CA PHE A 122 11.73 1.73 -7.21
C PHE A 122 11.57 3.19 -7.65
N THR A 123 12.36 3.63 -8.63
CA THR A 123 12.43 5.04 -9.06
C THR A 123 11.19 5.47 -9.84
N TRP A 124 10.53 4.56 -10.58
CA TRP A 124 9.29 4.87 -11.29
C TRP A 124 8.19 5.39 -10.34
N GLY A 125 8.03 4.77 -9.17
CA GLY A 125 7.09 5.24 -8.15
C GLY A 125 7.41 6.62 -7.57
N LEU A 126 8.61 7.15 -7.82
CA LEU A 126 9.02 8.49 -7.42
C LEU A 126 8.89 9.53 -8.55
N GLY A 127 8.34 9.15 -9.70
CA GLY A 127 8.06 10.07 -10.80
C GLY A 127 7.23 11.27 -10.31
N ASP A 128 7.62 12.49 -10.72
CA ASP A 128 7.03 13.72 -10.20
C ASP A 128 5.51 13.76 -10.34
N ARG A 129 4.98 13.26 -11.46
CA ARG A 129 3.53 13.22 -11.70
C ARG A 129 2.80 12.28 -10.73
N LEU A 130 3.40 11.12 -10.38
CA LEU A 130 2.83 10.23 -9.35
C LEU A 130 2.90 10.88 -7.97
N LEU A 131 4.00 11.58 -7.65
CA LEU A 131 4.11 12.35 -6.41
C LEU A 131 3.11 13.49 -6.36
N ASP A 132 2.80 14.15 -7.49
CA ASP A 132 1.79 15.20 -7.57
C ASP A 132 0.39 14.66 -7.29
N ILE A 133 0.00 13.56 -7.92
CA ILE A 133 -1.28 12.89 -7.68
C ILE A 133 -1.40 12.46 -6.22
N ALA A 134 -0.35 11.82 -5.68
CA ALA A 134 -0.33 11.36 -4.30
C ALA A 134 -0.40 12.54 -3.30
N GLU A 135 0.35 13.62 -3.53
CA GLU A 135 0.37 14.81 -2.66
C GLU A 135 -0.97 15.54 -2.71
N ALA A 136 -1.56 15.72 -3.89
CA ALA A 136 -2.88 16.31 -4.05
C ALA A 136 -3.97 15.48 -3.34
N TYR A 137 -3.89 14.14 -3.43
CA TYR A 137 -4.83 13.25 -2.75
C TYR A 137 -4.66 13.22 -1.23
N LEU A 138 -3.43 13.08 -0.74
CA LEU A 138 -3.13 12.99 0.70
C LEU A 138 -3.12 14.35 1.40
N GLY A 139 -3.03 15.46 0.65
CA GLY A 139 -3.02 16.82 1.16
C GLY A 139 -1.71 17.24 1.85
N LEU A 140 -0.68 16.41 1.82
CA LEU A 140 0.60 16.63 2.51
C LEU A 140 1.77 16.11 1.66
N PRO A 141 3.00 16.61 1.89
CA PRO A 141 4.19 16.06 1.27
C PRO A 141 4.32 14.55 1.53
N ILE A 142 4.86 13.82 0.56
CA ILE A 142 4.80 12.37 0.49
C ILE A 142 5.93 11.69 1.26
N ALA A 143 5.58 10.56 1.90
CA ALA A 143 6.45 9.47 2.30
C ALA A 143 6.21 8.29 1.34
N TYR A 144 7.24 7.90 0.61
CA TYR A 144 7.18 6.76 -0.30
C TYR A 144 7.81 5.53 0.35
N ASP A 145 7.07 4.43 0.39
CA ASP A 145 7.55 3.19 1.02
C ASP A 145 8.29 2.27 0.04
N GLY A 146 8.20 2.55 -1.26
CA GLY A 146 8.76 1.69 -2.29
C GLY A 146 7.71 0.86 -3.01
N VAL A 147 8.18 -0.22 -3.63
CA VAL A 147 7.38 -1.16 -4.40
C VAL A 147 7.45 -2.55 -3.80
N ASN A 148 6.30 -3.24 -3.78
CA ASN A 148 6.20 -4.68 -3.56
C ASN A 148 5.75 -5.35 -4.84
N ILE A 149 6.35 -6.47 -5.20
CA ILE A 149 5.87 -7.34 -6.25
C ILE A 149 5.26 -8.57 -5.60
N VAL A 150 3.97 -8.77 -5.84
CA VAL A 150 3.18 -9.85 -5.24
C VAL A 150 2.83 -10.87 -6.30
N TYR A 151 3.15 -12.14 -6.00
CA TYR A 151 2.71 -13.29 -6.79
C TYR A 151 1.57 -14.00 -6.08
N THR A 152 0.37 -13.94 -6.62
CA THR A 152 -0.81 -14.63 -6.10
C THR A 152 -1.02 -15.91 -6.88
N VAL A 153 -0.83 -17.04 -6.23
CA VAL A 153 -1.08 -18.37 -6.82
C VAL A 153 -2.58 -18.64 -6.85
N ALA A 154 -3.05 -19.23 -7.94
CA ALA A 154 -4.44 -19.67 -8.11
C ALA A 154 -4.70 -20.95 -7.30
N ASP A 155 -5.02 -20.76 -6.03
CA ASP A 155 -5.29 -21.83 -5.05
C ASP A 155 -6.67 -21.75 -4.40
N ASN A 156 -7.47 -20.75 -4.81
CA ASN A 156 -8.83 -20.45 -4.34
C ASN A 156 -8.95 -20.22 -2.81
N ARG A 157 -7.83 -20.02 -2.08
CA ARG A 157 -7.87 -19.80 -0.63
C ARG A 157 -8.19 -18.35 -0.29
N GLU A 158 -9.15 -18.15 0.61
CA GLU A 158 -9.48 -16.84 1.17
C GLU A 158 -8.68 -16.61 2.46
N VAL A 159 -7.40 -16.26 2.32
CA VAL A 159 -6.46 -16.07 3.43
C VAL A 159 -5.79 -14.71 3.38
N ALA A 160 -5.38 -14.21 4.52
CA ALA A 160 -4.60 -13.00 4.67
C ALA A 160 -5.22 -11.79 3.92
N THR A 161 -4.50 -11.13 3.02
CA THR A 161 -4.98 -9.97 2.23
C THR A 161 -6.00 -10.34 1.14
N ARG A 162 -6.36 -11.62 1.00
CA ARG A 162 -7.48 -12.07 0.17
C ARG A 162 -8.83 -12.01 0.91
N GLN A 163 -8.81 -11.65 2.20
CA GLN A 163 -9.98 -11.33 3.00
C GLN A 163 -10.21 -9.81 3.03
N TRP A 164 -11.45 -9.37 3.21
CA TRP A 164 -11.77 -7.95 3.30
C TRP A 164 -11.09 -7.30 4.50
N HIS A 165 -10.29 -6.25 4.23
CA HIS A 165 -9.55 -5.53 5.26
C HIS A 165 -9.36 -4.07 4.88
N ARG A 166 -8.85 -3.29 5.82
CA ARG A 166 -8.34 -1.94 5.59
C ARG A 166 -6.93 -1.85 6.15
N ASP A 167 -6.10 -1.14 5.42
CA ASP A 167 -4.78 -0.78 5.92
C ASP A 167 -4.91 0.25 7.06
N TRP A 168 -3.95 0.30 7.95
CA TRP A 168 -4.02 1.12 9.14
C TRP A 168 -2.72 1.86 9.48
N GLU A 169 -1.79 1.88 8.56
CA GLU A 169 -0.48 2.54 8.68
C GLU A 169 -0.63 4.05 8.81
N ASP A 170 -1.58 4.63 8.08
CA ASP A 170 -1.89 6.05 8.17
C ASP A 170 -3.41 6.30 8.14
N ARG A 171 -3.79 7.56 8.23
CA ARG A 171 -5.19 8.02 8.16
C ARG A 171 -5.78 7.86 6.78
N ARG A 172 -4.97 8.17 5.79
CA ARG A 172 -5.20 7.94 4.36
C ARG A 172 -3.90 7.40 3.79
N MET A 173 -3.99 6.50 2.87
CA MET A 173 -2.84 6.06 2.10
C MET A 173 -3.26 5.82 0.66
N LEU A 174 -2.33 6.05 -0.25
CA LEU A 174 -2.53 5.74 -1.65
C LEU A 174 -1.67 4.54 -2.02
N LYS A 175 -2.30 3.49 -2.52
CA LYS A 175 -1.61 2.43 -3.25
C LYS A 175 -1.86 2.60 -4.74
N VAL A 176 -0.79 2.47 -5.53
CA VAL A 176 -0.87 2.35 -6.98
C VAL A 176 -0.49 0.93 -7.32
N ALA A 177 -1.46 0.14 -7.75
CA ALA A 177 -1.22 -1.22 -8.21
C ALA A 177 -1.06 -1.24 -9.73
N VAL A 178 -0.12 -2.04 -10.23
CA VAL A 178 0.10 -2.26 -11.67
C VAL A 178 0.10 -3.76 -11.92
N TYR A 179 -0.77 -4.24 -12.79
CA TYR A 179 -0.80 -5.64 -13.19
C TYR A 179 0.32 -5.97 -14.16
N CYS A 180 1.09 -7.01 -13.85
CA CYS A 180 2.16 -7.52 -14.70
C CYS A 180 1.67 -8.53 -15.74
N ASN A 181 0.50 -9.13 -15.55
CA ASN A 181 -0.19 -10.04 -16.47
C ASN A 181 -1.66 -9.67 -16.58
N ASP A 182 -2.36 -10.27 -17.52
CA ASP A 182 -3.80 -10.13 -17.65
C ASP A 182 -4.49 -10.69 -16.41
N VAL A 183 -5.44 -9.93 -15.86
CA VAL A 183 -6.19 -10.30 -14.67
C VAL A 183 -7.68 -10.31 -15.00
N THR A 184 -8.23 -11.50 -15.07
CA THR A 184 -9.65 -11.77 -15.26
C THR A 184 -10.36 -11.96 -13.92
N GLU A 185 -11.65 -12.19 -13.92
CA GLU A 185 -12.45 -12.55 -12.74
C GLU A 185 -11.86 -13.76 -11.99
N ASP A 186 -11.30 -14.74 -12.72
CA ASP A 186 -10.70 -15.96 -12.18
C ASP A 186 -9.23 -15.80 -11.77
N GLY A 187 -8.61 -14.68 -12.15
CA GLY A 187 -7.22 -14.33 -11.83
C GLY A 187 -7.05 -13.62 -10.50
N GLY A 188 -8.10 -13.54 -9.68
CA GLY A 188 -8.02 -12.91 -8.36
C GLY A 188 -7.82 -11.39 -8.41
N PRO A 189 -8.71 -10.64 -9.06
CA PRO A 189 -8.58 -9.20 -9.20
C PRO A 189 -8.55 -8.46 -7.85
N PHE A 190 -7.99 -7.27 -7.84
CA PHE A 190 -8.15 -6.35 -6.72
C PHE A 190 -9.60 -5.89 -6.64
N GLU A 191 -10.17 -5.94 -5.46
CA GLU A 191 -11.53 -5.48 -5.17
C GLU A 191 -11.52 -4.42 -4.09
N LEU A 192 -12.39 -3.41 -4.22
CA LEU A 192 -12.61 -2.37 -3.24
C LEU A 192 -14.10 -2.06 -3.12
N ILE A 193 -14.59 -1.87 -1.89
CA ILE A 193 -15.98 -1.47 -1.64
C ILE A 193 -16.04 0.05 -1.67
N LYS A 194 -16.72 0.65 -2.67
CA LYS A 194 -16.88 2.11 -2.88
C LYS A 194 -17.81 2.75 -1.83
N ARG A 195 -17.70 2.35 -0.60
CA ARG A 195 -18.44 2.93 0.53
C ARG A 195 -17.49 3.28 1.64
N HIS A 196 -17.49 4.55 2.00
CA HIS A 196 -16.64 5.04 3.08
C HIS A 196 -17.19 4.56 4.43
N ASP A 197 -16.35 3.85 5.18
CA ASP A 197 -16.68 3.46 6.54
C ASP A 197 -16.54 4.66 7.49
N ARG A 198 -17.68 5.25 7.86
CA ARG A 198 -17.76 6.38 8.79
C ARG A 198 -17.67 5.97 10.26
N THR A 199 -17.74 4.66 10.54
CA THR A 199 -17.77 4.13 11.91
C THR A 199 -16.39 3.82 12.46
N ARG A 200 -15.31 4.17 11.74
CA ARG A 200 -13.93 3.86 12.12
C ARG A 200 -13.64 4.37 13.53
N LYS A 201 -13.78 3.49 14.50
CA LYS A 201 -13.26 3.68 15.85
C LYS A 201 -11.79 3.30 15.84
N LEU A 202 -10.96 4.12 16.46
CA LEU A 202 -9.52 3.91 16.58
C LEU A 202 -9.16 2.72 17.45
N GLU A 203 -10.10 2.24 18.23
CA GLU A 203 -9.98 1.03 19.06
C GLU A 203 -9.78 -0.24 18.21
N ASP A 204 -10.25 -0.22 16.94
CA ASP A 204 -10.06 -1.32 15.99
C ASP A 204 -8.60 -1.39 15.45
N ALA A 205 -7.78 -0.39 15.77
CA ALA A 205 -6.42 -0.27 15.21
C ALA A 205 -5.36 -1.13 15.91
N PHE A 206 -5.72 -1.95 16.89
CA PHE A 206 -4.79 -2.81 17.62
C PHE A 206 -4.68 -4.22 17.06
N GLN A 207 -5.58 -4.62 16.18
CA GLN A 207 -5.54 -5.92 15.51
C GLN A 207 -5.88 -5.74 14.03
N TYR A 208 -4.99 -6.25 13.18
CA TYR A 208 -5.30 -6.48 11.79
C TYR A 208 -6.29 -7.65 11.74
N ALA A 209 -7.57 -7.34 11.72
CA ALA A 209 -8.60 -8.34 11.61
C ALA A 209 -9.31 -8.19 10.26
N PRO A 210 -9.44 -9.28 9.49
CA PRO A 210 -10.29 -9.29 8.32
C PRO A 210 -11.74 -9.06 8.76
N ALA A 211 -12.48 -8.30 7.94
CA ALA A 211 -13.90 -8.05 8.19
C ALA A 211 -14.74 -9.22 7.69
N THR A 212 -15.60 -9.74 8.55
CA THR A 212 -16.60 -10.73 8.17
C THR A 212 -17.73 -10.09 7.36
N HIS A 213 -18.51 -10.90 6.65
CA HIS A 213 -19.71 -10.43 5.96
C HIS A 213 -20.66 -9.68 6.92
N GLU A 214 -20.88 -10.21 8.11
CA GLU A 214 -21.73 -9.58 9.13
C GLU A 214 -21.20 -8.20 9.55
N GLU A 215 -19.89 -8.08 9.74
CA GLU A 215 -19.26 -6.80 10.06
C GLU A 215 -19.38 -5.80 8.91
N LEU A 216 -19.20 -6.22 7.67
CA LEU A 216 -19.39 -5.37 6.50
C LEU A 216 -20.84 -4.90 6.38
N CYS A 217 -21.81 -5.78 6.57
CA CYS A 217 -23.23 -5.42 6.61
C CYS A 217 -23.52 -4.37 7.69
N ARG A 218 -22.99 -4.56 8.88
CA ARG A 218 -23.18 -3.63 10.01
C ARG A 218 -22.54 -2.26 9.76
N ARG A 219 -21.38 -2.21 9.07
CA ARG A 219 -20.59 -0.98 8.86
C ARG A 219 -20.99 -0.23 7.59
N LEU A 220 -21.32 -0.94 6.52
CA LEU A 220 -21.53 -0.39 5.19
C LEU A 220 -22.95 -0.54 4.66
N GLY A 221 -23.79 -1.33 5.34
CA GLY A 221 -25.15 -1.68 4.90
C GLY A 221 -25.22 -3.06 4.28
N THR A 222 -26.41 -3.68 4.34
CA THR A 222 -26.63 -5.06 3.84
C THR A 222 -26.45 -5.22 2.34
N ASP A 223 -26.52 -4.12 1.60
CA ASP A 223 -26.35 -4.05 0.15
C ASP A 223 -24.91 -3.63 -0.29
N TYR A 224 -23.92 -3.69 0.61
CA TYR A 224 -22.54 -3.25 0.32
C TYR A 224 -21.94 -3.95 -0.91
N GLN A 225 -22.40 -5.16 -1.22
CA GLN A 225 -21.91 -5.95 -2.36
C GLN A 225 -22.15 -5.23 -3.70
N SER A 226 -23.21 -4.45 -3.82
CA SER A 226 -23.49 -3.64 -5.02
C SER A 226 -22.50 -2.50 -5.25
N ALA A 227 -21.71 -2.17 -4.24
CA ALA A 227 -20.68 -1.14 -4.30
C ALA A 227 -19.26 -1.69 -4.49
N ILE A 228 -19.11 -3.00 -4.72
CA ILE A 228 -17.80 -3.60 -4.99
C ILE A 228 -17.36 -3.19 -6.40
N GLU A 229 -16.17 -2.60 -6.48
CA GLU A 229 -15.43 -2.43 -7.72
C GLU A 229 -14.47 -3.59 -7.87
N THR A 230 -14.62 -4.37 -8.93
CA THR A 230 -13.73 -5.48 -9.28
C THR A 230 -12.82 -5.00 -10.41
N CYS A 231 -11.53 -4.84 -10.09
CA CYS A 231 -10.57 -4.27 -11.02
C CYS A 231 -9.94 -5.38 -11.88
N THR A 232 -10.56 -5.70 -13.01
CA THR A 232 -9.99 -6.59 -14.04
C THR A 232 -9.29 -5.78 -15.13
N GLY A 233 -8.46 -6.43 -15.94
CA GLY A 233 -7.84 -5.80 -17.11
C GLY A 233 -6.56 -6.48 -17.58
N PRO A 234 -6.03 -6.05 -18.74
CA PRO A 234 -4.78 -6.58 -19.29
C PRO A 234 -3.55 -6.15 -18.47
N ALA A 235 -2.41 -6.75 -18.76
CA ALA A 235 -1.12 -6.30 -18.27
C ALA A 235 -0.96 -4.79 -18.53
N GLY A 236 -0.42 -4.05 -17.54
CA GLY A 236 -0.34 -2.59 -17.60
C GLY A 236 -1.60 -1.86 -17.11
N THR A 237 -2.64 -2.57 -16.64
CA THR A 237 -3.74 -1.95 -15.88
C THR A 237 -3.20 -1.34 -14.60
N VAL A 238 -3.59 -0.10 -14.31
CA VAL A 238 -3.18 0.68 -13.13
C VAL A 238 -4.39 0.99 -12.26
N ILE A 239 -4.27 0.72 -10.98
CA ILE A 239 -5.32 0.94 -9.99
C ILE A 239 -4.78 1.87 -8.91
N PHE A 240 -5.35 3.06 -8.80
CA PHE A 240 -5.14 3.95 -7.65
C PHE A 240 -6.19 3.63 -6.60
N ALA A 241 -5.80 3.37 -5.35
CA ALA A 241 -6.73 2.98 -4.29
C ALA A 241 -6.36 3.57 -2.92
N ASP A 242 -7.36 4.10 -2.19
CA ASP A 242 -7.21 4.44 -0.76
C ASP A 242 -7.52 3.21 0.10
N THR A 243 -6.51 2.45 0.38
CA THR A 243 -6.62 1.20 1.14
C THR A 243 -6.77 1.40 2.65
N ALA A 244 -6.54 2.61 3.17
CA ALA A 244 -6.75 2.95 4.57
C ALA A 244 -8.19 3.35 4.88
N SER A 245 -8.90 3.98 3.94
CA SER A 245 -10.26 4.49 4.13
C SER A 245 -11.34 3.52 3.68
N PHE A 246 -11.03 2.62 2.73
CA PHE A 246 -11.99 1.71 2.11
C PHE A 246 -11.61 0.24 2.34
N PHE A 247 -12.61 -0.61 2.54
CA PHE A 247 -12.40 -2.05 2.56
C PHE A 247 -11.99 -2.54 1.19
N HIS A 248 -10.94 -3.33 1.15
CA HIS A 248 -10.38 -3.90 -0.07
C HIS A 248 -9.84 -5.31 0.16
N ARG A 249 -9.60 -6.02 -0.92
CA ARG A 249 -8.94 -7.34 -0.91
C ARG A 249 -8.34 -7.67 -2.27
N GLY A 250 -7.45 -8.65 -2.33
CA GLY A 250 -7.23 -9.42 -3.54
C GLY A 250 -8.23 -10.57 -3.54
N ARG A 251 -9.18 -10.60 -4.48
CA ARG A 251 -10.09 -11.75 -4.59
C ARG A 251 -9.27 -13.05 -4.68
N PRO A 252 -9.71 -14.19 -4.11
CA PRO A 252 -9.04 -15.46 -4.32
C PRO A 252 -8.94 -15.80 -5.82
N ALA A 253 -7.71 -16.09 -6.28
CA ALA A 253 -7.48 -16.54 -7.64
C ALA A 253 -7.80 -18.03 -7.76
N SER A 254 -8.57 -18.42 -8.78
CA SER A 254 -9.04 -19.79 -8.95
C SER A 254 -8.41 -20.53 -10.13
N HIS A 255 -8.14 -19.84 -11.25
CA HIS A 255 -7.65 -20.47 -12.48
C HIS A 255 -6.32 -19.88 -12.98
N HIS A 256 -6.11 -18.60 -12.76
CA HIS A 256 -4.92 -17.90 -13.26
C HIS A 256 -4.18 -17.18 -12.12
N ASP A 257 -2.87 -17.33 -12.10
CA ASP A 257 -2.02 -16.61 -11.15
C ASP A 257 -2.05 -15.11 -11.47
N ARG A 258 -1.97 -14.26 -10.44
CA ARG A 258 -1.82 -12.82 -10.59
C ARG A 258 -0.44 -12.38 -10.17
N MET A 259 0.19 -11.58 -11.02
CA MET A 259 1.41 -10.85 -10.74
C MET A 259 1.10 -9.36 -10.71
N ALA A 260 1.39 -8.68 -9.60
CA ALA A 260 1.09 -7.26 -9.45
C ALA A 260 2.16 -6.54 -8.63
N MET A 261 2.49 -5.34 -9.07
CA MET A 261 3.32 -4.39 -8.32
C MET A 261 2.43 -3.44 -7.52
N PHE A 262 2.86 -3.10 -6.31
CA PHE A 262 2.16 -2.14 -5.44
C PHE A 262 3.14 -1.07 -4.96
N PHE A 263 2.89 0.17 -5.35
CA PHE A 263 3.61 1.34 -4.91
C PHE A 263 2.81 2.02 -3.78
N SER A 264 3.43 2.25 -2.63
CA SER A 264 2.72 2.74 -1.44
C SER A 264 3.16 4.14 -1.04
N TYR A 265 2.19 5.02 -0.82
CA TYR A 265 2.39 6.43 -0.48
C TYR A 265 1.61 6.79 0.78
N PHE A 266 2.28 7.48 1.69
CA PHE A 266 1.75 8.00 2.94
C PHE A 266 2.00 9.50 3.03
N ALA A 267 1.35 10.16 3.98
CA ALA A 267 1.79 11.50 4.38
C ALA A 267 3.21 11.41 5.00
N ARG A 268 4.07 12.41 4.78
CA ARG A 268 5.48 12.42 5.27
C ARG A 268 5.63 12.11 6.76
N ARG A 269 4.60 12.31 7.54
CA ARG A 269 4.52 11.92 8.95
C ARG A 269 3.30 11.04 9.15
N PRO A 270 3.37 9.79 8.71
CA PRO A 270 2.26 8.86 8.84
C PRO A 270 1.92 8.65 10.31
N ARG A 271 0.71 8.18 10.55
CA ARG A 271 0.21 7.96 11.91
C ARG A 271 1.01 6.90 12.66
N HIS A 272 1.35 5.82 11.98
CA HIS A 272 2.07 4.67 12.54
C HIS A 272 3.30 4.35 11.67
N PRO A 273 4.35 5.20 11.74
CA PRO A 273 5.50 5.10 10.82
C PRO A 273 6.28 3.78 10.95
N PHE A 274 6.14 3.07 12.06
CA PHE A 274 6.73 1.75 12.28
C PHE A 274 6.02 0.61 11.54
N PHE A 275 4.86 0.87 10.94
CA PHE A 275 4.16 -0.05 10.05
C PHE A 275 4.30 0.31 8.56
N CYS A 276 4.98 1.41 8.24
CA CYS A 276 5.13 1.91 6.88
C CYS A 276 6.45 1.46 6.22
N GLU A 277 7.02 0.31 6.57
CA GLU A 277 8.20 -0.28 5.92
C GLU A 277 7.83 -1.68 5.41
N ARG A 278 7.07 -1.73 4.32
CA ARG A 278 6.49 -2.97 3.78
C ARG A 278 7.15 -3.46 2.50
N SER A 279 7.92 -2.61 1.82
CA SER A 279 8.64 -2.99 0.59
C SER A 279 9.69 -4.08 0.80
N GLY A 280 10.06 -4.37 2.06
CA GLY A 280 11.12 -5.31 2.38
C GLY A 280 12.53 -4.77 2.14
N LEU A 281 12.66 -3.59 1.54
CA LEU A 281 13.94 -2.91 1.34
C LEU A 281 14.47 -2.40 2.69
N ALA A 282 15.73 -2.68 2.97
CA ALA A 282 16.41 -2.11 4.11
C ALA A 282 16.66 -0.61 3.89
N ARG A 283 16.71 0.17 4.99
CA ARG A 283 16.94 1.63 4.89
C ARG A 283 18.22 2.01 4.14
N ARG A 284 19.27 1.18 4.23
CA ARG A 284 20.51 1.33 3.47
C ARG A 284 20.31 1.10 1.96
N GLU A 285 19.47 0.14 1.60
CA GLU A 285 19.12 -0.15 0.20
C GLU A 285 18.32 1.01 -0.40
N ILE A 286 17.33 1.53 0.35
CA ILE A 286 16.58 2.74 -0.05
C ILE A 286 17.53 3.94 -0.20
N ALA A 287 18.54 4.07 0.65
CA ALA A 287 19.51 5.16 0.54
C ALA A 287 20.33 5.06 -0.75
N VAL A 288 20.74 3.85 -1.14
CA VAL A 288 21.44 3.58 -2.41
C VAL A 288 20.51 3.87 -3.60
N LEU A 289 19.28 3.36 -3.59
CA LEU A 289 18.29 3.62 -4.64
C LEU A 289 17.92 5.10 -4.77
N ALA A 290 18.10 5.88 -3.69
CA ALA A 290 17.86 7.32 -3.67
C ALA A 290 19.08 8.15 -4.13
N GLU A 291 20.21 7.53 -4.45
CA GLU A 291 21.35 8.23 -5.01
C GLU A 291 21.02 8.75 -6.42
N GLY A 292 21.40 9.99 -6.69
CA GLY A 292 21.10 10.63 -7.99
C GLY A 292 19.68 11.17 -8.15
N LEU A 293 18.75 10.89 -7.24
CA LEU A 293 17.42 11.47 -7.26
C LEU A 293 17.44 12.95 -6.91
N HIS A 294 16.56 13.74 -7.54
CA HIS A 294 16.44 15.16 -7.20
C HIS A 294 15.79 15.37 -5.80
N ALA A 295 15.88 16.59 -5.28
CA ALA A 295 15.57 16.89 -3.88
C ALA A 295 14.18 16.41 -3.40
N ARG A 296 13.13 16.55 -4.23
CA ARG A 296 11.76 16.15 -3.89
C ARG A 296 11.63 14.63 -3.79
N GLN A 297 12.09 13.92 -4.81
CA GLN A 297 12.09 12.45 -4.87
C GLN A 297 12.89 11.85 -3.71
N ARG A 298 14.09 12.38 -3.49
CA ARG A 298 14.96 11.99 -2.38
C ARG A 298 14.29 12.25 -1.02
N ALA A 299 13.58 13.36 -0.87
CA ALA A 299 12.85 13.66 0.37
C ALA A 299 11.65 12.72 0.59
N ALA A 300 10.99 12.25 -0.47
CA ALA A 300 9.93 11.25 -0.41
C ALA A 300 10.48 9.86 -0.09
N ALA A 301 11.58 9.43 -0.71
CA ALA A 301 12.23 8.14 -0.44
C ALA A 301 12.83 8.07 0.98
N LEU A 302 13.52 9.12 1.41
CA LEU A 302 14.22 9.17 2.71
C LEU A 302 13.40 9.83 3.83
N TRP A 303 12.09 9.79 3.74
CA TRP A 303 11.16 10.46 4.66
C TRP A 303 11.38 10.13 6.14
N ARG A 304 11.83 8.91 6.46
CA ARG A 304 12.09 8.49 7.84
C ARG A 304 13.19 9.30 8.53
N SER A 305 14.14 9.83 7.77
CA SER A 305 15.19 10.69 8.30
C SER A 305 14.65 11.96 8.96
N LYS A 306 13.43 12.37 8.61
CA LYS A 306 12.73 13.55 9.14
C LYS A 306 11.81 13.26 10.32
N LEU A 307 11.69 11.99 10.73
CA LEU A 307 10.94 11.63 11.92
C LEU A 307 11.71 11.98 13.21
N PRO A 308 11.02 12.21 14.33
CA PRO A 308 11.66 12.37 15.62
C PRO A 308 12.59 11.20 15.96
N ALA A 309 13.70 11.47 16.64
CA ALA A 309 14.71 10.44 16.92
C ALA A 309 14.11 9.21 17.64
N VAL A 310 13.23 9.43 18.62
CA VAL A 310 12.56 8.37 19.36
C VAL A 310 11.74 7.45 18.45
N VAL A 311 11.08 8.00 17.43
CA VAL A 311 10.28 7.22 16.47
C VAL A 311 11.17 6.42 15.52
N ARG A 312 12.34 6.96 15.15
CA ARG A 312 13.33 6.27 14.30
C ARG A 312 13.96 5.06 14.96
N LEU A 313 13.98 5.03 16.30
CA LEU A 313 14.50 3.90 17.08
C LEU A 313 13.51 2.74 17.20
N ILE A 314 12.23 2.97 16.93
CA ILE A 314 11.24 1.89 16.90
C ILE A 314 11.50 1.02 15.68
N PRO A 315 11.76 -0.29 15.86
CA PRO A 315 11.94 -1.21 14.73
C PRO A 315 10.66 -1.27 13.86
N PRO A 316 10.80 -1.51 12.55
CA PRO A 316 9.63 -1.79 11.73
C PRO A 316 8.97 -3.08 12.23
N ALA A 317 7.65 -3.05 12.36
CA ALA A 317 6.86 -4.21 12.69
C ALA A 317 6.15 -4.72 11.43
N ARG A 318 6.14 -6.03 11.28
CA ARG A 318 5.35 -6.70 10.24
C ARG A 318 3.97 -7.05 10.82
N LEU A 319 2.96 -6.78 10.05
CA LEU A 319 1.58 -7.14 10.36
C LEU A 319 1.28 -8.57 9.92
#